data_83a2ac9cbdd20780db8aefb8350e3bc3
#
_entry.id   83a2ac9cbdd20780db8aefb8350e3bc3
#
_cell.length_a   1.000
_cell.length_b   1.000
_cell.length_c   1.000
_cell.angle_alpha   90.00
_cell.angle_beta   90.00
_cell.angle_gamma   90.00
#
_symmetry.space_group_name_H-M   'P 1'
#
loop_
_entity.id
_entity.type
_entity.pdbx_description
1 polymer ?
#
loop_
_entity_poly.entity_id
_entity_poly.type
_entity_poly.pdbx_seq_one_letter_code
_entity_poly.pdbx_strand_id
1 'polypeptide(L)'
;MGVSYARNGMEIKIPRVGLLNVGTEDHKGRPELHDAHSLISEYETRGDYIFVGFVEGGDIPGNKADVIVTDGFTGNVAIKTGEGTASLIGELLKQSFDFSRPSRLAKLLAMTSLQRLRKRIDPRRVNGGVFLGLNGTVVKSHGSADATGVSAAIKLAVRLAKSDFSQKIAARV
;
A
#
# COMPACT_ATOMS: atom_id res chain seq x y z
N MET A 1 5.64 -4.19 -13.91
CA MET A 1 5.66 -5.07 -12.70
C MET A 1 4.51 -4.77 -11.73
N GLY A 2 4.32 -3.55 -11.18
CA GLY A 2 3.23 -3.22 -10.25
C GLY A 2 1.83 -3.54 -10.80
N VAL A 3 1.57 -3.22 -12.05
CA VAL A 3 0.33 -3.57 -12.77
C VAL A 3 0.11 -5.09 -12.79
N SER A 4 1.16 -5.86 -13.09
CA SER A 4 1.07 -7.33 -13.09
C SER A 4 0.79 -7.87 -11.68
N TYR A 5 1.36 -7.26 -10.64
CA TYR A 5 1.06 -7.61 -9.26
C TYR A 5 -0.40 -7.29 -8.89
N ALA A 6 -0.89 -6.10 -9.22
CA ALA A 6 -2.27 -5.73 -8.96
C ALA A 6 -3.27 -6.66 -9.65
N ARG A 7 -3.00 -7.04 -10.90
CA ARG A 7 -3.87 -7.96 -11.67
C ARG A 7 -3.86 -9.39 -11.16
N ASN A 8 -2.68 -9.95 -10.91
CA ASN A 8 -2.54 -11.37 -10.59
C ASN A 8 -2.55 -11.67 -9.08
N GLY A 9 -2.10 -10.72 -8.26
CA GLY A 9 -2.04 -10.88 -6.80
C GLY A 9 -3.22 -10.28 -6.06
N MET A 10 -3.84 -9.22 -6.63
CA MET A 10 -4.97 -8.51 -6.02
C MET A 10 -6.26 -8.63 -6.84
N GLU A 11 -6.24 -9.33 -7.99
CA GLU A 11 -7.40 -9.59 -8.87
C GLU A 11 -8.05 -8.32 -9.44
N ILE A 12 -7.30 -7.24 -9.55
CA ILE A 12 -7.78 -5.98 -10.15
C ILE A 12 -7.60 -6.07 -11.66
N LYS A 13 -8.69 -6.11 -12.42
CA LYS A 13 -8.67 -6.32 -13.88
C LYS A 13 -7.92 -5.21 -14.62
N ILE A 14 -8.23 -3.96 -14.34
CA ILE A 14 -7.61 -2.76 -14.92
C ILE A 14 -7.21 -1.85 -13.77
N PRO A 15 -5.97 -1.98 -13.24
CA PRO A 15 -5.54 -1.18 -12.09
C PRO A 15 -5.28 0.27 -12.50
N ARG A 16 -5.58 1.18 -11.60
CA ARG A 16 -5.23 2.59 -11.71
C ARG A 16 -3.79 2.78 -11.21
N VAL A 17 -2.97 3.40 -12.03
CA VAL A 17 -1.55 3.66 -11.74
C VAL A 17 -1.36 5.14 -11.49
N GLY A 18 -0.79 5.51 -10.34
CA GLY A 18 -0.36 6.86 -10.02
C GLY A 18 1.14 6.95 -9.87
N LEU A 19 1.72 8.10 -10.15
CA LEU A 19 3.13 8.41 -9.91
C LEU A 19 3.22 9.39 -8.73
N LEU A 20 3.93 8.99 -7.66
CA LEU A 20 4.03 9.81 -6.45
C LEU A 20 4.86 11.07 -6.73
N ASN A 21 4.29 12.22 -6.42
CA ASN A 21 4.94 13.52 -6.56
C ASN A 21 4.55 14.44 -5.39
N VAL A 22 5.20 15.58 -5.27
CA VAL A 22 4.95 16.63 -4.26
C VAL A 22 3.75 17.52 -4.57
N GLY A 23 3.16 17.37 -5.75
CA GLY A 23 2.00 18.11 -6.26
C GLY A 23 1.57 17.52 -7.59
N THR A 24 0.37 17.90 -8.04
CA THR A 24 -0.22 17.41 -9.30
C THR A 24 0.04 18.36 -10.48
N GLU A 25 0.60 19.54 -10.23
CA GLU A 25 0.87 20.56 -11.25
C GLU A 25 2.11 20.19 -12.08
N ASP A 26 2.08 20.50 -13.39
CA ASP A 26 3.11 20.11 -14.35
C ASP A 26 4.52 20.64 -14.05
N HIS A 27 4.64 21.73 -13.28
CA HIS A 27 5.92 22.32 -12.92
C HIS A 27 6.50 21.80 -11.60
N LYS A 28 5.76 20.97 -10.86
CA LYS A 28 6.20 20.44 -9.57
C LYS A 28 6.91 19.10 -9.71
N GLY A 29 7.86 18.90 -8.82
CA GLY A 29 8.62 17.65 -8.73
C GLY A 29 9.96 17.71 -9.45
N ARG A 30 10.66 16.60 -9.41
CA ARG A 30 11.98 16.44 -10.02
C ARG A 30 11.84 16.10 -11.51
N PRO A 31 12.81 16.48 -12.37
CA PRO A 31 12.78 16.16 -13.81
C PRO A 31 12.54 14.68 -14.09
N GLU A 32 13.17 13.79 -13.34
CA GLU A 32 13.04 12.33 -13.52
C GLU A 32 11.59 11.83 -13.33
N LEU A 33 10.77 12.55 -12.53
CA LEU A 33 9.36 12.22 -12.38
C LEU A 33 8.54 12.62 -13.60
N HIS A 34 8.91 13.70 -14.29
CA HIS A 34 8.26 14.11 -15.55
C HIS A 34 8.60 13.14 -16.68
N ASP A 35 9.85 12.65 -16.74
CA ASP A 35 10.25 11.62 -17.69
C ASP A 35 9.47 10.32 -17.42
N ALA A 36 9.38 9.90 -16.15
CA ALA A 36 8.62 8.72 -15.75
C ALA A 36 7.12 8.88 -16.05
N HIS A 37 6.55 10.08 -15.83
CA HIS A 37 5.15 10.38 -16.14
C HIS A 37 4.87 10.17 -17.63
N SER A 38 5.74 10.73 -18.49
CA SER A 38 5.62 10.62 -19.95
C SER A 38 5.66 9.15 -20.40
N LEU A 39 6.62 8.39 -19.89
CA LEU A 39 6.74 6.95 -20.18
C LEU A 39 5.50 6.17 -19.74
N ILE A 40 5.01 6.38 -18.52
CA ILE A 40 3.84 5.65 -18.01
C ILE A 40 2.59 6.00 -18.84
N SER A 41 2.42 7.27 -19.21
CA SER A 41 1.32 7.73 -20.06
C SER A 41 1.37 7.10 -21.46
N GLU A 42 2.53 7.03 -22.07
CA GLU A 42 2.72 6.43 -23.40
C GLU A 42 2.32 4.94 -23.41
N TYR A 43 2.72 4.20 -22.38
CA TYR A 43 2.42 2.77 -22.26
C TYR A 43 0.98 2.46 -21.87
N GLU A 44 0.20 3.42 -21.42
CA GLU A 44 -1.24 3.25 -21.13
C GLU A 44 -2.04 2.79 -22.35
N THR A 45 -1.60 3.18 -23.56
CA THR A 45 -2.23 2.80 -24.84
C THR A 45 -2.34 1.28 -25.05
N ARG A 46 -1.56 0.48 -24.30
CA ARG A 46 -1.66 -0.99 -24.30
C ARG A 46 -2.90 -1.54 -23.60
N GLY A 47 -3.69 -0.70 -22.89
CA GLY A 47 -4.95 -1.06 -22.25
C GLY A 47 -4.83 -1.94 -21.00
N ASP A 48 -3.62 -2.08 -20.45
CA ASP A 48 -3.36 -2.94 -19.28
C ASP A 48 -3.66 -2.26 -17.94
N TYR A 49 -3.74 -0.93 -17.91
CA TYR A 49 -3.99 -0.09 -16.74
C TYR A 49 -4.58 1.26 -17.16
N ILE A 50 -5.01 2.04 -16.17
CA ILE A 50 -5.40 3.44 -16.34
C ILE A 50 -4.37 4.28 -15.61
N PHE A 51 -3.73 5.23 -16.31
CA PHE A 51 -2.81 6.17 -15.67
C PHE A 51 -3.59 7.37 -15.10
N VAL A 52 -3.54 7.56 -13.79
CA VAL A 52 -4.24 8.67 -13.10
C VAL A 52 -3.36 9.89 -12.90
N GLY A 53 -2.16 9.91 -13.51
CA GLY A 53 -1.21 11.02 -13.41
C GLY A 53 -0.48 11.06 -12.07
N PHE A 54 -0.11 12.26 -11.66
CA PHE A 54 0.53 12.47 -10.36
C PHE A 54 -0.45 12.26 -9.20
N VAL A 55 0.05 11.64 -8.14
CA VAL A 55 -0.63 11.47 -6.85
C VAL A 55 0.25 12.02 -5.76
N GLU A 56 -0.36 12.58 -4.71
CA GLU A 56 0.35 13.16 -3.58
C GLU A 56 0.38 12.19 -2.38
N GLY A 57 1.19 12.53 -1.38
CA GLY A 57 1.28 11.74 -0.14
C GLY A 57 -0.07 11.55 0.56
N GLY A 58 -0.97 12.54 0.47
CA GLY A 58 -2.34 12.44 0.99
C GLY A 58 -3.23 11.44 0.26
N ASP A 59 -2.92 11.11 -0.99
CA ASP A 59 -3.68 10.14 -1.79
C ASP A 59 -3.31 8.68 -1.46
N ILE A 60 -2.13 8.44 -0.83
CA ILE A 60 -1.62 7.08 -0.56
C ILE A 60 -2.61 6.23 0.25
N PRO A 61 -3.21 6.72 1.36
CA PRO A 61 -4.18 5.93 2.13
C PRO A 61 -5.57 5.88 1.50
N GLY A 62 -5.77 6.60 0.39
CA GLY A 62 -7.04 6.71 -0.32
C GLY A 62 -7.30 5.58 -1.31
N ASN A 63 -8.20 5.86 -2.26
CA ASN A 63 -8.54 4.94 -3.34
C ASN A 63 -8.35 5.57 -4.73
N LYS A 64 -7.49 6.58 -4.86
CA LYS A 64 -7.23 7.27 -6.13
C LYS A 64 -6.46 6.39 -7.11
N ALA A 65 -5.52 5.59 -6.60
CA ALA A 65 -4.73 4.64 -7.37
C ALA A 65 -4.66 3.27 -6.68
N ASP A 66 -4.53 2.22 -7.47
CA ASP A 66 -4.34 0.84 -7.01
C ASP A 66 -2.86 0.46 -6.99
N VAL A 67 -2.06 1.15 -7.79
CA VAL A 67 -0.60 1.06 -7.84
C VAL A 67 -0.02 2.46 -7.79
N ILE A 68 0.87 2.73 -6.84
CA ILE A 68 1.59 3.99 -6.74
C ILE A 68 3.06 3.71 -7.00
N VAL A 69 3.59 4.33 -8.05
CA VAL A 69 5.01 4.24 -8.43
C VAL A 69 5.79 5.32 -7.70
N THR A 70 6.90 4.94 -7.09
CA THR A 70 7.80 5.86 -6.38
C THR A 70 9.21 5.26 -6.29
N ASP A 71 10.22 6.08 -5.97
CA ASP A 71 11.53 5.59 -5.59
C ASP A 71 11.50 4.92 -4.20
N GLY A 72 12.48 4.04 -3.94
CA GLY A 72 12.51 3.24 -2.72
C GLY A 72 12.68 4.05 -1.44
N PHE A 73 13.38 5.20 -1.48
CA PHE A 73 13.56 6.07 -0.32
C PHE A 73 12.25 6.78 0.02
N THR A 74 11.65 7.46 -0.96
CA THR A 74 10.38 8.19 -0.79
C THR A 74 9.25 7.25 -0.37
N GLY A 75 9.14 6.09 -1.00
CA GLY A 75 8.14 5.08 -0.66
C GLY A 75 8.31 4.55 0.77
N ASN A 76 9.55 4.29 1.20
CA ASN A 76 9.82 3.84 2.56
C ASN A 76 9.50 4.90 3.61
N VAL A 77 9.83 6.18 3.35
CA VAL A 77 9.47 7.30 4.23
C VAL A 77 7.95 7.43 4.33
N ALA A 78 7.24 7.38 3.21
CA ALA A 78 5.77 7.46 3.19
C ALA A 78 5.12 6.34 4.00
N ILE A 79 5.55 5.09 3.83
CA ILE A 79 5.03 3.93 4.57
C ILE A 79 5.32 4.10 6.07
N LYS A 80 6.55 4.46 6.46
CA LYS A 80 6.93 4.64 7.87
C LYS A 80 6.18 5.77 8.54
N THR A 81 5.96 6.88 7.82
CA THR A 81 5.15 8.00 8.30
C THR A 81 3.70 7.57 8.52
N GLY A 82 3.12 6.84 7.56
CA GLY A 82 1.77 6.29 7.69
C GLY A 82 1.62 5.33 8.87
N GLU A 83 2.56 4.41 9.06
CA GLU A 83 2.61 3.50 10.21
C GLU A 83 2.68 4.26 11.55
N GLY A 84 3.57 5.25 11.64
CA GLY A 84 3.73 6.11 12.83
C GLY A 84 2.49 6.92 13.14
N THR A 85 1.87 7.51 12.13
CA THR A 85 0.62 8.28 12.26
C THR A 85 -0.53 7.39 12.74
N ALA A 86 -0.69 6.20 12.19
CA ALA A 86 -1.71 5.25 12.62
C ALA A 86 -1.52 4.82 14.09
N SER A 87 -0.28 4.59 14.51
CA SER A 87 0.07 4.31 15.91
C SER A 87 -0.28 5.46 16.84
N LEU A 88 0.10 6.69 16.47
CA LEU A 88 -0.18 7.90 17.24
C LEU A 88 -1.69 8.11 17.40
N ILE A 89 -2.47 7.98 16.33
CA ILE A 89 -3.93 8.10 16.39
C ILE A 89 -4.52 7.05 17.35
N GLY A 90 -4.02 5.82 17.28
CA GLY A 90 -4.45 4.74 18.19
C GLY A 90 -4.19 5.06 19.66
N GLU A 91 -3.04 5.65 19.96
CA GLU A 91 -2.66 6.07 21.30
C GLU A 91 -3.52 7.25 21.80
N LEU A 92 -3.70 8.28 20.98
CA LEU A 92 -4.54 9.45 21.31
C LEU A 92 -6.00 9.04 21.56
N LEU A 93 -6.55 8.15 20.76
CA LEU A 93 -7.88 7.58 20.97
C LEU A 93 -7.97 6.87 22.32
N LYS A 94 -6.97 6.04 22.66
CA LYS A 94 -6.92 5.36 23.97
C LYS A 94 -6.89 6.37 25.10
N GLN A 95 -6.01 7.37 25.05
CA GLN A 95 -5.90 8.41 26.08
C GLN A 95 -7.23 9.19 26.24
N SER A 96 -7.89 9.54 25.14
CA SER A 96 -9.18 10.25 25.16
C SER A 96 -10.27 9.45 25.86
N PHE A 97 -10.35 8.15 25.59
CA PHE A 97 -11.32 7.28 26.26
C PHE A 97 -10.99 6.97 27.73
N ASP A 98 -9.72 7.02 28.11
CA ASP A 98 -9.29 6.76 29.48
C ASP A 98 -9.34 8.01 30.38
N PHE A 99 -9.63 9.20 29.81
CA PHE A 99 -9.61 10.50 30.48
C PHE A 99 -10.61 10.61 31.65
N SER A 100 -11.82 10.10 31.51
CA SER A 100 -12.88 10.26 32.54
C SER A 100 -13.73 8.99 32.70
N ARG A 101 -14.48 8.89 33.82
CA ARG A 101 -15.41 7.79 34.05
C ARG A 101 -16.49 7.68 32.95
N PRO A 102 -17.16 8.78 32.52
CA PRO A 102 -18.08 8.73 31.39
C PRO A 102 -17.42 8.28 30.08
N SER A 103 -16.20 8.75 29.80
CA SER A 103 -15.44 8.34 28.58
C SER A 103 -15.14 6.85 28.59
N ARG A 104 -14.82 6.26 29.74
CA ARG A 104 -14.60 4.80 29.88
C ARG A 104 -15.88 4.01 29.62
N LEU A 105 -17.04 4.50 30.07
CA LEU A 105 -18.33 3.88 29.75
C LEU A 105 -18.63 3.99 28.25
N ALA A 106 -18.39 5.15 27.63
CA ALA A 106 -18.54 5.35 26.20
C ALA A 106 -17.62 4.37 25.39
N LYS A 107 -16.38 4.14 25.88
CA LYS A 107 -15.47 3.15 25.28
C LYS A 107 -16.08 1.73 25.27
N LEU A 108 -16.74 1.32 26.33
CA LEU A 108 -17.40 0.01 26.38
C LEU A 108 -18.53 -0.09 25.36
N LEU A 109 -19.35 0.94 25.21
CA LEU A 109 -20.42 1.00 24.19
C LEU A 109 -19.85 1.02 22.76
N ALA A 110 -18.71 1.70 22.54
CA ALA A 110 -18.05 1.79 21.24
C ALA A 110 -17.10 0.62 20.95
N MET A 111 -16.93 -0.34 21.84
CA MET A 111 -15.90 -1.40 21.76
C MET A 111 -15.88 -2.12 20.43
N THR A 112 -17.04 -2.52 19.91
CA THR A 112 -17.15 -3.23 18.62
C THR A 112 -16.66 -2.38 17.47
N SER A 113 -17.03 -1.09 17.44
CA SER A 113 -16.61 -0.15 16.40
C SER A 113 -15.11 0.13 16.46
N LEU A 114 -14.57 0.33 17.68
CA LEU A 114 -13.14 0.50 17.90
C LEU A 114 -12.32 -0.71 17.49
N GLN A 115 -12.82 -1.93 17.77
CA GLN A 115 -12.16 -3.15 17.32
C GLN A 115 -12.18 -3.28 15.78
N ARG A 116 -13.27 -2.89 15.11
CA ARG A 116 -13.34 -2.86 13.64
C ARG A 116 -12.34 -1.86 13.07
N LEU A 117 -12.28 -0.64 13.63
CA LEU A 117 -11.30 0.37 13.23
C LEU A 117 -9.88 -0.16 13.39
N ARG A 118 -9.53 -0.67 14.58
CA ARG A 118 -8.21 -1.25 14.86
C ARG A 118 -7.83 -2.35 13.87
N LYS A 119 -8.77 -3.24 13.54
CA LYS A 119 -8.54 -4.31 12.56
C LYS A 119 -8.27 -3.74 11.15
N ARG A 120 -8.91 -2.63 10.79
CA ARG A 120 -8.78 -2.03 9.45
C ARG A 120 -7.46 -1.29 9.27
N ILE A 121 -6.96 -0.63 10.32
CA ILE A 121 -5.72 0.16 10.30
C ILE A 121 -4.49 -0.63 10.78
N ASP A 122 -4.63 -1.90 11.15
CA ASP A 122 -3.54 -2.74 11.67
C ASP A 122 -2.57 -3.14 10.54
N PRO A 123 -1.35 -2.55 10.47
CA PRO A 123 -0.41 -2.82 9.39
C PRO A 123 0.09 -4.28 9.39
N ARG A 124 -0.02 -4.99 10.52
CA ARG A 124 0.41 -6.40 10.63
C ARG A 124 -0.42 -7.34 9.75
N ARG A 125 -1.67 -6.95 9.43
CA ARG A 125 -2.58 -7.78 8.62
C ARG A 125 -2.26 -7.76 7.13
N VAL A 126 -1.56 -6.74 6.66
CA VAL A 126 -1.13 -6.56 5.26
C VAL A 126 0.38 -6.67 5.12
N ASN A 127 1.03 -7.35 6.06
CA ASN A 127 2.47 -7.54 6.07
C ASN A 127 2.92 -8.43 4.89
N GLY A 128 4.03 -8.03 4.29
CA GLY A 128 4.71 -8.73 3.23
C GLY A 128 5.00 -7.83 2.03
N GLY A 129 6.27 -7.51 1.82
CA GLY A 129 6.76 -6.86 0.59
C GLY A 129 7.20 -7.92 -0.41
N VAL A 130 6.67 -7.89 -1.62
CA VAL A 130 7.08 -8.80 -2.70
C VAL A 130 8.24 -8.19 -3.46
N PHE A 131 9.33 -8.95 -3.63
CA PHE A 131 10.38 -8.58 -4.55
C PHE A 131 9.93 -8.89 -5.97
N LEU A 132 9.76 -7.83 -6.77
CA LEU A 132 9.38 -7.94 -8.17
C LEU A 132 10.63 -8.11 -9.05
N GLY A 133 10.50 -8.79 -10.19
CA GLY A 133 11.60 -8.99 -11.15
C GLY A 133 12.55 -10.14 -10.82
N LEU A 134 12.21 -10.99 -9.88
CA LEU A 134 12.95 -12.22 -9.58
C LEU A 134 12.33 -13.42 -10.29
N ASN A 135 13.15 -14.44 -10.58
CA ASN A 135 12.71 -15.71 -11.21
C ASN A 135 11.90 -16.61 -10.27
N GLY A 136 11.53 -16.13 -9.09
CA GLY A 136 10.74 -16.85 -8.10
C GLY A 136 9.98 -15.91 -7.20
N THR A 137 9.01 -16.44 -6.46
CA THR A 137 8.23 -15.66 -5.48
C THR A 137 9.02 -15.47 -4.21
N VAL A 138 9.48 -14.24 -3.96
CA VAL A 138 10.17 -13.85 -2.73
C VAL A 138 9.34 -12.79 -2.01
N VAL A 139 8.97 -13.07 -0.77
CA VAL A 139 8.20 -12.16 0.08
C VAL A 139 9.02 -11.84 1.34
N LYS A 140 9.26 -10.56 1.58
CA LYS A 140 9.95 -10.05 2.77
C LYS A 140 8.90 -9.72 3.83
N SER A 141 8.99 -10.34 5.00
CA SER A 141 8.23 -9.91 6.18
C SER A 141 8.87 -8.68 6.81
N HIS A 142 8.06 -7.86 7.48
CA HIS A 142 8.55 -6.70 8.24
C HIS A 142 9.44 -7.17 9.40
N GLY A 143 10.54 -6.44 9.69
CA GLY A 143 11.50 -6.83 10.72
C GLY A 143 10.94 -6.91 12.15
N SER A 144 9.87 -6.13 12.45
CA SER A 144 9.13 -6.15 13.72
C SER A 144 7.87 -7.02 13.69
N ALA A 145 7.73 -7.91 12.68
CA ALA A 145 6.54 -8.74 12.55
C ALA A 145 6.39 -9.74 13.68
N ASP A 146 5.22 -9.76 14.29
CA ASP A 146 4.77 -10.81 15.20
C ASP A 146 4.24 -12.04 14.42
N ALA A 147 3.75 -13.05 15.12
CA ALA A 147 3.20 -14.25 14.49
C ALA A 147 2.07 -13.94 13.49
N THR A 148 1.28 -12.88 13.73
CA THR A 148 0.21 -12.43 12.82
C THR A 148 0.81 -11.88 11.52
N GLY A 149 1.83 -11.05 11.63
CA GLY A 149 2.54 -10.48 10.48
C GLY A 149 3.25 -11.55 9.65
N VAL A 150 3.99 -12.45 10.29
CA VAL A 150 4.64 -13.57 9.60
C VAL A 150 3.62 -14.46 8.89
N SER A 151 2.50 -14.79 9.54
CA SER A 151 1.41 -15.55 8.92
C SER A 151 0.82 -14.86 7.69
N ALA A 152 0.67 -13.52 7.73
CA ALA A 152 0.20 -12.74 6.59
C ALA A 152 1.18 -12.81 5.41
N ALA A 153 2.48 -12.66 5.66
CA ALA A 153 3.52 -12.77 4.64
C ALA A 153 3.58 -14.17 4.01
N ILE A 154 3.46 -15.23 4.81
CA ILE A 154 3.40 -16.62 4.30
C ILE A 154 2.16 -16.82 3.42
N LYS A 155 0.99 -16.35 3.86
CA LYS A 155 -0.25 -16.44 3.06
C LYS A 155 -0.13 -15.71 1.73
N LEU A 156 0.52 -14.55 1.72
CA LEU A 156 0.80 -13.80 0.49
C LEU A 156 1.71 -14.61 -0.43
N ALA A 157 2.82 -15.16 0.08
CA ALA A 157 3.76 -15.96 -0.70
C ALA A 157 3.07 -17.19 -1.32
N VAL A 158 2.26 -17.91 -0.55
CA VAL A 158 1.49 -19.07 -1.03
C VAL A 158 0.50 -18.68 -2.13
N ARG A 159 -0.21 -17.56 -1.98
CA ARG A 159 -1.16 -17.05 -2.99
C ARG A 159 -0.44 -16.74 -4.30
N LEU A 160 0.68 -16.03 -4.23
CA LEU A 160 1.45 -15.66 -5.41
C LEU A 160 2.07 -16.89 -6.09
N ALA A 161 2.62 -17.83 -5.34
CA ALA A 161 3.17 -19.07 -5.90
C ALA A 161 2.10 -19.89 -6.62
N LYS A 162 0.88 -19.98 -6.09
CA LYS A 162 -0.25 -20.69 -6.71
C LYS A 162 -0.78 -20.01 -7.98
N SER A 163 -0.52 -18.73 -8.18
CA SER A 163 -1.01 -17.95 -9.33
C SER A 163 -0.03 -17.89 -10.51
N ASP A 164 1.08 -18.65 -10.49
CA ASP A 164 2.18 -18.57 -11.47
C ASP A 164 2.69 -17.14 -11.67
N PHE A 165 2.69 -16.37 -10.58
CA PHE A 165 2.95 -14.94 -10.58
C PHE A 165 4.27 -14.54 -11.26
N SER A 166 5.36 -15.27 -10.95
CA SER A 166 6.69 -14.97 -11.52
C SER A 166 6.73 -15.14 -13.03
N GLN A 167 6.08 -16.19 -13.56
CA GLN A 167 6.00 -16.45 -15.00
C GLN A 167 5.14 -15.38 -15.70
N LYS A 168 4.04 -14.98 -15.09
CA LYS A 168 3.15 -13.93 -15.63
C LYS A 168 3.78 -12.54 -15.62
N ILE A 169 4.67 -12.24 -14.68
CA ILE A 169 5.47 -11.01 -14.72
C ILE A 169 6.49 -11.09 -15.85
N ALA A 170 7.27 -12.18 -15.92
CA ALA A 170 8.31 -12.35 -16.93
C ALA A 170 7.76 -12.26 -18.38
N ALA A 171 6.55 -12.74 -18.62
CA ALA A 171 5.90 -12.65 -19.92
C ALA A 171 5.47 -11.23 -20.33
N ARG A 172 5.56 -10.22 -19.42
CA ARG A 172 5.09 -8.85 -19.64
C ARG A 172 6.19 -7.79 -19.52
N VAL A 173 7.38 -8.19 -19.20
CA VAL A 173 8.58 -7.33 -19.12
C VAL A 173 9.51 -7.68 -20.28
#